data_613effaabdd91310a3935c1dcf2df1b1
#
_entry.id   613effaabdd91310a3935c1dcf2df1b1
#
_cell.length_a   1.000
_cell.length_b   1.000
_cell.length_c   1.000
_cell.angle_alpha   90.00
_cell.angle_beta   90.00
_cell.angle_gamma   90.00
#
_symmetry.space_group_name_H-M   'P 1'
#
loop_
_entity.id
_entity.type
_entity.pdbx_description
1 polymer ?
#
loop_
_entity_poly.entity_id
_entity_poly.type
_entity_poly.pdbx_seq_one_letter_code
_entity_poly.pdbx_strand_id
1 'polypeptide(L)'
;MGMEKPIGIALIICDRVITDAQTKEKTLVGTFNRISARAFPCVHPRMSIFVAVTNGRGPTNAHVRCVNETTGDVVFEANGPITFKDPNHVVEMNFQLGNVVFPKPGLHGVEFLCDGEIILQRRFQVTLMNEGEKP
;
A
#
# COMPACT_ATOMS: atom_id res chain seq x y z
N MET A 1 -11.51 19.73 -21.76
CA MET A 1 -10.48 20.09 -20.82
C MET A 1 -10.26 18.96 -19.83
N GLY A 2 -9.12 18.41 -19.83
CA GLY A 2 -8.80 17.32 -18.93
C GLY A 2 -8.34 17.82 -17.58
N MET A 3 -8.74 17.13 -16.53
CA MET A 3 -8.11 17.27 -15.23
C MET A 3 -6.77 16.56 -15.28
N GLU A 4 -5.77 17.17 -14.68
CA GLU A 4 -4.48 16.52 -14.58
C GLU A 4 -4.59 15.32 -13.66
N LYS A 5 -4.05 14.19 -14.11
CA LYS A 5 -4.00 13.00 -13.30
C LYS A 5 -2.75 13.05 -12.43
N PRO A 6 -2.86 12.67 -11.17
CA PRO A 6 -1.67 12.47 -10.37
C PRO A 6 -0.75 11.43 -11.00
N ILE A 7 0.54 11.64 -10.83
CA ILE A 7 1.58 10.73 -11.29
C ILE A 7 2.12 9.99 -10.08
N GLY A 8 2.14 8.66 -10.16
CA GLY A 8 2.70 7.85 -9.09
C GLY A 8 4.22 7.89 -9.10
N ILE A 9 4.81 8.15 -7.94
CA ILE A 9 6.25 8.14 -7.75
C ILE A 9 6.68 6.83 -7.13
N ALA A 10 5.98 6.39 -6.09
CA ALA A 10 6.35 5.18 -5.35
C ALA A 10 5.16 4.56 -4.65
N LEU A 11 5.16 3.24 -4.60
CA LEU A 11 4.27 2.42 -3.78
C LEU A 11 5.12 1.30 -3.22
N ILE A 12 5.37 1.34 -1.91
CA ILE A 12 6.27 0.40 -1.25
C ILE A 12 5.57 -0.22 -0.05
N ILE A 13 5.70 -1.54 0.07
CA ILE A 13 5.16 -2.31 1.17
C ILE A 13 6.29 -2.60 2.14
N CYS A 14 6.10 -2.26 3.40
CA CYS A 14 7.14 -2.43 4.42
C CYS A 14 6.53 -2.71 5.78
N ASP A 15 7.38 -3.01 6.74
CA ASP A 15 6.96 -3.22 8.12
C ASP A 15 6.47 -1.92 8.74
N ARG A 16 7.24 -0.86 8.61
CA ARG A 16 6.89 0.45 9.16
C ARG A 16 7.64 1.58 8.47
N VAL A 17 7.12 2.79 8.65
CA VAL A 17 7.74 4.02 8.15
C VAL A 17 8.07 4.90 9.34
N ILE A 18 9.31 5.36 9.40
CA ILE A 18 9.78 6.28 10.44
C ILE A 18 9.88 7.67 9.81
N THR A 19 9.32 8.66 10.48
CA THR A 19 9.41 10.06 10.04
C THR A 19 10.30 10.81 11.00
N ASP A 20 11.36 11.45 10.49
CA ASP A 20 12.21 12.31 11.31
C ASP A 20 11.41 13.52 11.78
N ALA A 21 11.47 13.80 13.10
CA ALA A 21 10.65 14.87 13.68
C ALA A 21 11.04 16.25 13.20
N GLN A 22 12.30 16.46 12.85
CA GLN A 22 12.81 17.77 12.43
C GLN A 22 12.80 17.94 10.91
N THR A 23 13.38 16.98 10.19
CA THR A 23 13.54 17.09 8.74
C THR A 23 12.31 16.62 7.97
N LYS A 24 11.45 15.83 8.61
CA LYS A 24 10.28 15.16 7.98
C LYS A 24 10.68 14.12 6.95
N GLU A 25 11.95 13.77 6.88
CA GLU A 25 12.40 12.70 5.99
C GLU A 25 11.85 11.36 6.44
N LYS A 26 11.57 10.48 5.48
CA LYS A 26 11.00 9.16 5.72
C LYS A 26 12.06 8.09 5.63
N THR A 27 11.99 7.12 6.53
CA THR A 27 12.79 5.91 6.49
C THR A 27 11.85 4.72 6.46
N LEU A 28 11.95 3.89 5.44
CA LEU A 28 11.15 2.69 5.32
C LEU A 28 11.93 1.51 5.87
N VAL A 29 11.33 0.81 6.81
CA VAL A 29 11.97 -0.31 7.52
C VAL A 29 11.31 -1.61 7.12
N GLY A 30 12.10 -2.58 6.66
CA GLY A 30 11.61 -3.92 6.38
C GLY A 30 10.70 -4.00 5.17
N THR A 31 11.18 -3.59 4.01
CA THR A 31 10.42 -3.76 2.76
C THR A 31 10.30 -5.25 2.44
N PHE A 32 9.14 -5.66 1.94
CA PHE A 32 8.93 -7.07 1.61
C PHE A 32 8.00 -7.23 0.41
N ASN A 33 8.13 -8.37 -0.25
CA ASN A 33 7.30 -8.76 -1.39
C ASN A 33 6.63 -10.11 -1.16
N ARG A 34 6.77 -10.67 0.04
CA ARG A 34 6.24 -12.00 0.36
C ARG A 34 5.93 -12.10 1.83
N ILE A 35 4.79 -12.71 2.12
CA ILE A 35 4.40 -13.11 3.46
C ILE A 35 4.25 -14.62 3.42
N SER A 36 4.91 -15.31 4.35
CA SER A 36 4.80 -16.76 4.47
C SER A 36 4.10 -17.10 5.78
N ALA A 37 3.10 -17.97 5.70
CA ALA A 37 2.30 -18.37 6.86
C ALA A 37 2.21 -19.88 6.96
N ARG A 38 2.10 -20.39 8.20
CA ARG A 38 1.99 -21.82 8.44
C ARG A 38 0.59 -22.36 8.22
N ALA A 39 -0.40 -21.49 8.34
CA ALA A 39 -1.80 -21.88 8.20
C ALA A 39 -2.63 -20.64 7.80
N PHE A 40 -3.80 -20.89 7.24
CA PHE A 40 -4.74 -19.83 6.87
C PHE A 40 -6.09 -20.05 7.58
N PRO A 41 -6.80 -19.00 7.93
CA PRO A 41 -6.42 -17.60 7.74
C PRO A 41 -5.20 -17.23 8.58
N CYS A 42 -4.37 -16.33 8.07
CA CYS A 42 -3.23 -15.84 8.85
C CYS A 42 -3.40 -14.36 9.15
N VAL A 43 -2.83 -13.94 10.27
CA VAL A 43 -2.87 -12.53 10.68
C VAL A 43 -1.46 -11.97 10.61
N HIS A 44 -1.29 -10.91 9.82
CA HIS A 44 -0.03 -10.19 9.75
C HIS A 44 -0.13 -9.01 10.72
N PRO A 45 0.70 -8.95 11.77
CA PRO A 45 0.44 -8.02 12.87
C PRO A 45 0.62 -6.55 12.50
N ARG A 46 1.52 -6.26 11.57
CA ARG A 46 1.82 -4.88 11.21
C ARG A 46 2.37 -4.78 9.80
N MET A 47 1.84 -3.86 9.02
CA MET A 47 2.41 -3.49 7.73
C MET A 47 2.08 -2.05 7.40
N SER A 48 2.94 -1.43 6.63
CA SER A 48 2.72 -0.07 6.13
C SER A 48 2.81 -0.06 4.61
N ILE A 49 1.98 0.77 4.01
CA ILE A 49 2.02 1.03 2.59
C ILE A 49 2.39 2.49 2.41
N PHE A 50 3.59 2.73 1.88
CA PHE A 50 4.08 4.07 1.61
C PHE A 50 3.77 4.42 0.16
N VAL A 51 3.13 5.57 -0.04
CA VAL A 51 2.75 6.05 -1.38
C VAL A 51 3.24 7.48 -1.54
N ALA A 52 3.85 7.76 -2.69
CA ALA A 52 4.22 9.12 -3.08
C ALA A 52 3.65 9.41 -4.45
N VAL A 53 2.99 10.57 -4.59
CA VAL A 53 2.36 11.00 -5.84
C VAL A 53 2.58 12.50 -6.04
N THR A 54 2.51 12.92 -7.28
CA THR A 54 2.66 14.33 -7.67
C THR A 54 1.76 14.66 -8.85
N ASN A 55 1.85 15.88 -9.36
CA ASN A 55 1.12 16.34 -10.56
C ASN A 55 -0.39 16.38 -10.38
N GLY A 56 -0.87 16.57 -9.15
CA GLY A 56 -2.29 16.75 -8.90
C GLY A 56 -2.65 18.20 -8.63
N ARG A 57 -3.95 18.47 -8.58
CA ARG A 57 -4.47 19.80 -8.24
C ARG A 57 -5.59 19.67 -7.25
N GLY A 58 -5.53 20.49 -6.19
CA GLY A 58 -6.59 20.59 -5.21
C GLY A 58 -6.88 19.30 -4.46
N PRO A 59 -8.09 19.17 -3.94
CA PRO A 59 -8.47 17.98 -3.18
C PRO A 59 -8.76 16.80 -4.10
N THR A 60 -8.37 15.60 -3.64
CA THR A 60 -8.70 14.35 -4.33
C THR A 60 -8.92 13.26 -3.29
N ASN A 61 -9.68 12.24 -3.65
CA ASN A 61 -9.88 11.09 -2.78
C ASN A 61 -8.80 10.05 -3.05
N ALA A 62 -8.00 9.78 -2.03
CA ALA A 62 -6.97 8.74 -2.10
C ALA A 62 -7.53 7.43 -1.54
N HIS A 63 -7.32 6.34 -2.26
CA HIS A 63 -7.84 5.03 -1.88
C HIS A 63 -6.75 3.98 -2.10
N VAL A 64 -6.47 3.20 -1.08
CA VAL A 64 -5.59 2.04 -1.19
C VAL A 64 -6.44 0.78 -0.99
N ARG A 65 -6.18 -0.22 -1.82
CA ARG A 65 -6.94 -1.47 -1.79
C ARG A 65 -6.00 -2.64 -2.06
N CYS A 66 -6.15 -3.71 -1.28
CA CYS A 66 -5.44 -4.96 -1.50
C CYS A 66 -6.41 -6.04 -1.92
N VAL A 67 -6.12 -6.68 -3.03
CA VAL A 67 -6.96 -7.72 -3.61
C VAL A 67 -6.14 -8.99 -3.72
N ASN A 68 -6.73 -10.13 -3.35
CA ASN A 68 -6.18 -11.42 -3.68
C ASN A 68 -6.52 -11.69 -5.14
N GLU A 69 -5.55 -11.61 -6.03
CA GLU A 69 -5.78 -11.76 -7.47
C GLU A 69 -6.17 -13.18 -7.85
N THR A 70 -5.86 -14.16 -7.00
CA THR A 70 -6.24 -15.56 -7.23
C THR A 70 -7.75 -15.78 -6.98
N THR A 71 -8.29 -15.16 -5.93
CA THR A 71 -9.70 -15.33 -5.55
C THR A 71 -10.60 -14.17 -5.97
N GLY A 72 -10.03 -13.00 -6.20
CA GLY A 72 -10.79 -11.78 -6.46
C GLY A 72 -11.27 -11.05 -5.20
N ASP A 73 -10.98 -11.58 -4.02
CA ASP A 73 -11.46 -10.99 -2.78
C ASP A 73 -10.65 -9.76 -2.38
N VAL A 74 -11.34 -8.75 -1.85
CA VAL A 74 -10.70 -7.59 -1.26
C VAL A 74 -10.27 -7.96 0.16
N VAL A 75 -8.98 -7.82 0.46
CA VAL A 75 -8.41 -8.16 1.76
C VAL A 75 -8.47 -6.98 2.71
N PHE A 76 -8.13 -5.79 2.21
CA PHE A 76 -8.27 -4.57 2.99
C PHE A 76 -8.41 -3.38 2.06
N GLU A 77 -8.96 -2.30 2.58
CA GLU A 77 -8.98 -1.02 1.89
C GLU A 77 -9.09 0.12 2.90
N ALA A 78 -8.56 1.27 2.51
CA ALA A 78 -8.63 2.49 3.28
C ALA A 78 -8.70 3.67 2.33
N ASN A 79 -9.40 4.72 2.71
CA ASN A 79 -9.46 5.92 1.89
C ASN A 79 -9.51 7.18 2.75
N GLY A 80 -9.23 8.30 2.10
CA GLY A 80 -9.26 9.58 2.76
C GLY A 80 -8.90 10.70 1.77
N PRO A 81 -9.15 11.93 2.17
CA PRO A 81 -8.82 13.06 1.29
C PRO A 81 -7.33 13.39 1.35
N ILE A 82 -6.78 13.78 0.21
CA ILE A 82 -5.47 14.41 0.12
C ILE A 82 -5.62 15.70 -0.69
N THR A 83 -4.71 16.65 -0.48
CA THR A 83 -4.75 17.91 -1.19
C THR A 83 -3.40 18.21 -1.79
N PHE A 84 -3.39 18.46 -3.09
CA PHE A 84 -2.20 18.97 -3.79
C PHE A 84 -2.23 20.49 -3.75
N LYS A 85 -1.20 21.09 -3.18
CA LYS A 85 -1.08 22.56 -3.12
C LYS A 85 -0.89 23.14 -4.52
N ASP A 86 -0.12 22.43 -5.33
CA ASP A 86 0.12 22.77 -6.73
C ASP A 86 0.62 21.51 -7.46
N PRO A 87 0.74 21.53 -8.80
CA PRO A 87 1.16 20.35 -9.55
C PRO A 87 2.57 19.84 -9.23
N ASN A 88 3.42 20.68 -8.67
CA ASN A 88 4.78 20.25 -8.32
C ASN A 88 4.87 19.69 -6.90
N HIS A 89 3.79 19.79 -6.14
CA HIS A 89 3.76 19.27 -4.78
C HIS A 89 3.79 17.76 -4.78
N VAL A 90 4.71 17.17 -4.01
CA VAL A 90 4.77 15.73 -3.79
C VAL A 90 4.02 15.44 -2.51
N VAL A 91 2.99 14.60 -2.62
CA VAL A 91 2.22 14.13 -1.46
C VAL A 91 2.70 12.74 -1.10
N GLU A 92 3.16 12.61 0.13
CA GLU A 92 3.56 11.32 0.69
C GLU A 92 2.54 10.87 1.71
N MET A 93 2.17 9.59 1.64
CA MET A 93 1.18 8.99 2.53
C MET A 93 1.74 7.71 3.13
N ASN A 94 1.40 7.46 4.37
CA ASN A 94 1.73 6.21 5.03
C ASN A 94 0.44 5.58 5.56
N PHE A 95 0.01 4.49 4.94
CA PHE A 95 -1.13 3.73 5.40
C PHE A 95 -0.64 2.64 6.34
N GLN A 96 -0.83 2.85 7.63
CA GLN A 96 -0.45 1.88 8.67
C GLN A 96 -1.61 0.93 8.91
N LEU A 97 -1.32 -0.37 8.84
CA LEU A 97 -2.32 -1.41 9.00
C LEU A 97 -1.89 -2.36 10.12
N GLY A 98 -2.82 -2.65 11.01
CA GLY A 98 -2.61 -3.60 12.10
C GLY A 98 -3.48 -4.83 11.93
N ASN A 99 -2.95 -5.98 12.30
CA ASN A 99 -3.69 -7.24 12.32
C ASN A 99 -4.45 -7.51 11.02
N VAL A 100 -3.72 -7.46 9.90
CA VAL A 100 -4.30 -7.72 8.58
C VAL A 100 -4.55 -9.21 8.45
N VAL A 101 -5.79 -9.59 8.16
CA VAL A 101 -6.17 -10.99 8.00
C VAL A 101 -6.11 -11.34 6.52
N PHE A 102 -5.30 -12.36 6.20
CA PHE A 102 -5.25 -12.94 4.87
C PHE A 102 -5.97 -14.29 4.93
N PRO A 103 -7.19 -14.38 4.39
CA PRO A 103 -7.96 -15.64 4.48
C PRO A 103 -7.34 -16.79 3.71
N LYS A 104 -6.69 -16.50 2.58
CA LYS A 104 -6.15 -17.52 1.68
C LYS A 104 -4.80 -17.08 1.11
N PRO A 105 -3.95 -18.05 0.75
CA PRO A 105 -2.72 -17.72 0.02
C PRO A 105 -3.04 -17.27 -1.40
N GLY A 106 -2.05 -16.68 -2.05
CA GLY A 106 -2.16 -16.27 -3.44
C GLY A 106 -1.35 -15.05 -3.77
N LEU A 107 -1.41 -14.67 -5.03
CA LEU A 107 -0.83 -13.42 -5.51
C LEU A 107 -1.78 -12.29 -5.10
N HIS A 108 -1.23 -11.31 -4.41
CA HIS A 108 -1.99 -10.14 -3.97
C HIS A 108 -1.52 -8.90 -4.71
N GLY A 109 -2.44 -7.97 -4.95
CA GLY A 109 -2.12 -6.69 -5.55
C GLY A 109 -2.56 -5.56 -4.64
N VAL A 110 -1.65 -4.64 -4.35
CA VAL A 110 -2.00 -3.38 -3.70
C VAL A 110 -2.16 -2.35 -4.79
N GLU A 111 -3.32 -1.71 -4.79
CA GLU A 111 -3.66 -0.66 -5.76
C GLU A 111 -3.83 0.66 -5.02
N PHE A 112 -3.25 1.71 -5.57
CA PHE A 112 -3.50 3.07 -5.11
C PHE A 112 -4.29 3.82 -6.17
N LEU A 113 -5.43 4.35 -5.76
CA LEU A 113 -6.35 5.04 -6.66
C LEU A 113 -6.53 6.50 -6.22
N CYS A 114 -6.66 7.37 -7.21
CA CYS A 114 -7.07 8.75 -6.99
C CYS A 114 -8.37 8.97 -7.76
N ASP A 115 -9.42 9.39 -7.04
CA ASP A 115 -10.75 9.61 -7.60
C ASP A 115 -11.22 8.44 -8.49
N GLY A 116 -10.98 7.23 -8.00
CA GLY A 116 -11.41 6.00 -8.67
C GLY A 116 -10.50 5.47 -9.77
N GLU A 117 -9.41 6.17 -10.10
CA GLU A 117 -8.47 5.70 -11.11
C GLU A 117 -7.22 5.11 -10.47
N ILE A 118 -6.77 3.97 -10.98
CA ILE A 118 -5.55 3.32 -10.49
C ILE A 118 -4.34 4.14 -10.96
N ILE A 119 -3.55 4.61 -10.00
CA ILE A 119 -2.36 5.41 -10.24
C ILE A 119 -1.10 4.55 -10.07
N LEU A 120 -1.09 3.69 -9.07
CA LEU A 120 0.03 2.81 -8.75
C LEU A 120 -0.49 1.44 -8.38
N GLN A 121 0.34 0.43 -8.65
CA GLN A 121 -0.01 -0.95 -8.34
C GLN A 121 1.27 -1.71 -8.01
N ARG A 122 1.19 -2.57 -7.00
CA ARG A 122 2.31 -3.41 -6.59
C ARG A 122 1.82 -4.76 -6.12
N ARG A 123 2.46 -5.82 -6.60
CA ARG A 123 2.12 -7.19 -6.25
C ARG A 123 3.03 -7.74 -5.16
N PHE A 124 2.48 -8.64 -4.37
CA PHE A 124 3.24 -9.41 -3.40
C PHE A 124 2.60 -10.79 -3.24
N GLN A 125 3.40 -11.74 -2.77
CA GLN A 125 2.95 -13.12 -2.59
C GLN A 125 2.58 -13.36 -1.13
N VAL A 126 1.49 -14.08 -0.91
CA VAL A 126 1.15 -14.66 0.39
C VAL A 126 1.12 -16.17 0.22
N THR A 127 2.02 -16.87 0.88
CA THR A 127 2.25 -18.28 0.62
C THR A 127 2.14 -19.13 1.87
N LEU A 128 1.75 -20.38 1.68
CA LEU A 128 1.82 -21.36 2.73
C LEU A 128 3.27 -21.84 2.88
N MET A 129 3.79 -21.81 4.09
CA MET A 129 5.13 -22.30 4.37
C MET A 129 5.19 -23.80 4.23
N ASN A 130 6.25 -24.30 3.61
CA ASN A 130 6.53 -25.72 3.64
C ASN A 130 7.08 -26.10 5.01
N GLU A 131 6.94 -27.38 5.34
CA GLU A 131 7.49 -27.91 6.60
C GLU A 131 9.00 -27.64 6.64
N GLY A 132 9.45 -27.08 7.76
CA GLY A 132 10.86 -26.75 7.94
C GLY A 132 11.28 -25.36 7.49
N GLU A 133 10.43 -24.63 6.77
CA GLU A 133 10.72 -23.24 6.40
C GLU A 133 10.53 -22.31 7.60
N LYS A 134 11.31 -21.23 7.62
CA LYS A 134 11.17 -20.17 8.62
C LYS A 134 10.41 -18.99 8.03
N PRO A 135 9.65 -18.28 8.86
CA PRO A 135 8.95 -17.07 8.42
C PRO A 135 9.90 -15.98 7.93
#